data_e88934f6269469d7264942dc3a086d9b
#
_entry.id   e88934f6269469d7264942dc3a086d9b
#
_cell.length_a   1.000
_cell.length_b   1.000
_cell.length_c   1.000
_cell.angle_alpha   90.00
_cell.angle_beta   90.00
_cell.angle_gamma   90.00
#
_symmetry.space_group_name_H-M   'P 1'
#
loop_
_entity.id
_entity.type
_entity.pdbx_description
1 polymer ?
#
loop_
_entity_poly.entity_id
_entity_poly.type
_entity_poly.pdbx_seq_one_letter_code
_entity_poly.pdbx_strand_id
1 'polypeptide(L)'
;RVRDISSLHPYLVWEENGKLLGYAYAHPYAPRPAYQWGAELTIYLRQGVTHRGMGRKLYGALFDLLRLQGVRTVYGCITAENHPSVAMHRALGFAEGGLFRNAGYKFGRWLDVLWLEKSLEAYTDPEPFVPYPQLETSQVEEVLQRWNQVASCEKT
;
A
#
# COMPACT_ATOMS: atom_id res chain seq x y z
N ARG A 1 15.73 0.40 5.96
CA ARG A 1 15.92 0.51 4.52
C ARG A 1 14.76 -0.12 3.77
N VAL A 2 14.15 0.64 2.87
CA VAL A 2 13.10 0.14 1.99
C VAL A 2 13.73 -0.62 0.83
N ARG A 3 13.22 -1.82 0.55
CA ARG A 3 13.61 -2.63 -0.61
C ARG A 3 12.37 -3.11 -1.33
N ASP A 4 12.48 -3.38 -2.62
CA ASP A 4 11.43 -3.96 -3.41
C ASP A 4 11.72 -5.44 -3.72
N ILE A 5 10.65 -6.16 -3.96
CA ILE A 5 10.68 -7.54 -4.43
C ILE A 5 9.88 -7.55 -5.73
N SER A 6 10.49 -8.00 -6.82
CA SER A 6 9.89 -7.99 -8.15
C SER A 6 8.58 -8.77 -8.18
N SER A 7 7.53 -8.15 -8.76
CA SER A 7 6.24 -8.75 -9.04
C SER A 7 5.50 -7.88 -10.05
N LEU A 8 4.29 -8.27 -10.44
CA LEU A 8 3.46 -7.45 -11.33
C LEU A 8 3.16 -6.08 -10.74
N HIS A 9 3.00 -6.02 -9.43
CA HIS A 9 2.86 -4.79 -8.63
C HIS A 9 3.99 -4.75 -7.60
N PRO A 10 4.30 -3.57 -7.03
CA PRO A 10 5.37 -3.46 -6.04
C PRO A 10 5.10 -4.25 -4.77
N TYR A 11 6.16 -4.83 -4.24
CA TYR A 11 6.18 -5.43 -2.91
C TYR A 11 7.36 -4.83 -2.15
N LEU A 12 7.09 -3.97 -1.18
CA LEU A 12 8.10 -3.22 -0.45
C LEU A 12 8.32 -3.81 0.95
N VAL A 13 9.57 -3.86 1.37
CA VAL A 13 9.93 -4.30 2.71
C VAL A 13 10.77 -3.22 3.39
N TRP A 14 10.63 -3.11 4.70
CA TRP A 14 11.45 -2.25 5.54
C TRP A 14 12.34 -3.09 6.41
N GLU A 15 13.65 -2.97 6.19
CA GLU A 15 14.65 -3.68 6.98
C GLU A 15 15.58 -2.72 7.70
N GLU A 16 15.92 -3.05 8.94
CA GLU A 16 16.95 -2.37 9.71
C GLU A 16 17.82 -3.45 10.41
N ASN A 17 19.15 -3.33 10.27
CA ASN A 17 20.10 -4.22 10.89
C ASN A 17 19.80 -5.71 10.61
N GLY A 18 19.40 -6.03 9.38
CA GLY A 18 19.07 -7.39 8.97
C GLY A 18 17.70 -7.88 9.44
N LYS A 19 16.91 -7.05 10.11
CA LYS A 19 15.58 -7.42 10.60
C LYS A 19 14.49 -6.82 9.73
N LEU A 20 13.49 -7.63 9.38
CA LEU A 20 12.30 -7.18 8.71
C LEU A 20 11.36 -6.53 9.72
N LEU A 21 11.08 -5.24 9.56
CA LEU A 21 10.23 -4.48 10.48
C LEU A 21 8.83 -4.24 9.92
N GLY A 22 8.65 -4.37 8.63
CA GLY A 22 7.35 -4.22 8.01
C GLY A 22 7.41 -4.46 6.51
N TYR A 23 6.24 -4.57 5.90
CA TYR A 23 6.12 -4.68 4.46
C TYR A 23 4.79 -4.07 4.00
N ALA A 24 4.74 -3.69 2.73
CA ALA A 24 3.52 -3.27 2.07
C ALA A 24 3.59 -3.70 0.61
N TYR A 25 2.48 -4.17 0.08
CA TYR A 25 2.42 -4.61 -1.30
C TYR A 25 1.07 -4.31 -1.92
N ALA A 26 1.04 -4.34 -3.24
CA ALA A 26 -0.17 -4.20 -4.02
C ALA A 26 -0.43 -5.47 -4.82
N HIS A 27 -1.69 -5.74 -5.10
CA HIS A 27 -2.10 -6.77 -6.05
C HIS A 27 -3.33 -6.28 -6.82
N PRO A 28 -3.69 -6.94 -7.94
CA PRO A 28 -4.83 -6.51 -8.74
C PRO A 28 -6.12 -6.45 -7.91
N TYR A 29 -6.89 -5.37 -8.09
CA TYR A 29 -8.20 -5.25 -7.46
C TYR A 29 -9.16 -6.35 -7.95
N ALA A 30 -9.19 -6.58 -9.26
CA ALA A 30 -10.02 -7.59 -9.87
C ALA A 30 -9.37 -8.09 -11.16
N PRO A 31 -9.66 -9.34 -11.58
CA PRO A 31 -8.91 -9.96 -12.69
C PRO A 31 -9.26 -9.47 -14.08
N ARG A 32 -10.40 -8.78 -14.26
CA ARG A 32 -10.82 -8.33 -15.58
C ARG A 32 -10.03 -7.10 -16.04
N PRO A 33 -9.73 -6.97 -17.34
CA PRO A 33 -8.96 -5.83 -17.86
C PRO A 33 -9.52 -4.45 -17.54
N ALA A 34 -10.84 -4.31 -17.40
CA ALA A 34 -11.47 -3.05 -17.03
C ALA A 34 -10.99 -2.51 -15.69
N TYR A 35 -10.49 -3.37 -14.80
CA TYR A 35 -10.10 -3.02 -13.44
C TYR A 35 -8.58 -2.94 -13.24
N GLN A 36 -7.81 -2.95 -14.33
CA GLN A 36 -6.34 -2.98 -14.26
C GLN A 36 -5.71 -1.72 -13.63
N TRP A 37 -6.46 -0.60 -13.56
CA TRP A 37 -5.99 0.65 -12.95
C TRP A 37 -6.36 0.78 -11.48
N GLY A 38 -6.90 -0.27 -10.89
CA GLY A 38 -7.16 -0.39 -9.47
C GLY A 38 -6.22 -1.39 -8.83
N ALA A 39 -5.83 -1.14 -7.57
CA ALA A 39 -4.98 -2.07 -6.83
C ALA A 39 -5.43 -2.14 -5.37
N GLU A 40 -5.44 -3.34 -4.82
CA GLU A 40 -5.67 -3.57 -3.40
C GLU A 40 -4.32 -3.60 -2.68
N LEU A 41 -4.24 -2.91 -1.55
CA LEU A 41 -3.01 -2.78 -0.77
C LEU A 41 -3.09 -3.54 0.53
N THR A 42 -1.98 -4.12 0.91
CA THR A 42 -1.80 -4.76 2.22
C THR A 42 -0.56 -4.17 2.88
N ILE A 43 -0.65 -3.93 4.17
CA ILE A 43 0.47 -3.46 4.97
C ILE A 43 0.55 -4.25 6.28
N TYR A 44 1.77 -4.54 6.68
CA TYR A 44 2.07 -5.16 7.98
C TYR A 44 3.24 -4.42 8.61
N LEU A 45 3.08 -4.09 9.88
CA LEU A 45 4.14 -3.50 10.70
C LEU A 45 4.37 -4.39 11.91
N ARG A 46 5.65 -4.67 12.20
CA ARG A 46 6.02 -5.44 13.38
C ARG A 46 5.59 -4.69 14.65
N GLN A 47 5.10 -5.43 15.66
CA GLN A 47 4.76 -4.86 16.95
C GLN A 47 5.94 -4.09 17.55
N GLY A 48 5.65 -2.94 18.17
CA GLY A 48 6.66 -2.11 18.81
C GLY A 48 7.33 -1.09 17.90
N VAL A 49 7.09 -1.13 16.57
CA VAL A 49 7.67 -0.17 15.62
C VAL A 49 6.62 0.74 14.99
N THR A 50 5.35 0.61 15.37
CA THR A 50 4.21 1.25 14.71
C THR A 50 4.16 2.77 14.81
N HIS A 51 4.88 3.39 15.75
CA HIS A 51 4.86 4.84 15.95
C HIS A 51 6.04 5.57 15.29
N ARG A 52 6.78 4.91 14.40
CA ARG A 52 7.95 5.46 13.73
C ARG A 52 7.67 6.03 12.35
N GLY A 53 6.41 6.16 11.97
CA GLY A 53 6.05 6.66 10.64
C GLY A 53 6.33 5.68 9.49
N MET A 54 6.60 4.42 9.79
CA MET A 54 6.90 3.41 8.77
C MET A 54 5.75 3.15 7.82
N GLY A 55 4.53 3.07 8.35
CA GLY A 55 3.33 2.83 7.53
C GLY A 55 3.15 3.92 6.49
N ARG A 56 3.31 5.17 6.89
CA ARG A 56 3.25 6.31 6.00
C ARG A 56 4.33 6.25 4.92
N LYS A 57 5.54 5.87 5.29
CA LYS A 57 6.67 5.81 4.36
C LYS A 57 6.54 4.66 3.38
N LEU A 58 6.15 3.48 3.86
CA LEU A 58 5.90 2.33 3.00
C LEU A 58 4.77 2.62 2.00
N TYR A 59 3.65 3.15 2.47
CA TYR A 59 2.54 3.49 1.59
C TYR A 59 2.88 4.68 0.68
N GLY A 60 3.62 5.67 1.17
CA GLY A 60 4.06 6.77 0.33
C GLY A 60 4.90 6.31 -0.86
N ALA A 61 5.86 5.44 -0.62
CA ALA A 61 6.66 4.83 -1.67
C ALA A 61 5.80 3.99 -2.61
N LEU A 62 4.90 3.19 -2.04
CA LEU A 62 4.00 2.34 -2.81
C LEU A 62 3.09 3.17 -3.72
N PHE A 63 2.51 4.26 -3.21
CA PHE A 63 1.68 5.18 -4.01
C PHE A 63 2.46 5.76 -5.18
N ASP A 64 3.69 6.21 -4.95
CA ASP A 64 4.50 6.80 -6.02
C ASP A 64 4.84 5.79 -7.10
N LEU A 65 5.15 4.55 -6.71
CA LEU A 65 5.41 3.47 -7.68
C LEU A 65 4.15 3.09 -8.46
N LEU A 66 3.01 3.01 -7.79
CA LEU A 66 1.73 2.71 -8.44
C LEU A 66 1.32 3.80 -9.43
N ARG A 67 1.61 5.07 -9.12
CA ARG A 67 1.38 6.18 -10.07
C ARG A 67 2.20 5.99 -11.34
N LEU A 68 3.45 5.56 -11.21
CA LEU A 68 4.30 5.25 -12.38
C LEU A 68 3.71 4.13 -13.24
N GLN A 69 3.02 3.19 -12.63
CA GLN A 69 2.35 2.10 -13.36
C GLN A 69 1.04 2.52 -14.04
N GLY A 70 0.51 3.69 -13.70
CA GLY A 70 -0.78 4.16 -14.20
C GLY A 70 -1.96 3.83 -13.30
N VAL A 71 -1.75 3.31 -12.11
CA VAL A 71 -2.83 3.02 -11.16
C VAL A 71 -3.50 4.32 -10.70
N ARG A 72 -4.82 4.32 -10.68
CA ARG A 72 -5.64 5.50 -10.35
C ARG A 72 -6.32 5.39 -8.99
N THR A 73 -6.72 4.20 -8.60
CA THR A 73 -7.44 3.97 -7.35
C THR A 73 -6.78 2.83 -6.56
N VAL A 74 -6.62 3.06 -5.27
CA VAL A 74 -6.13 2.02 -4.36
C VAL A 74 -7.18 1.73 -3.28
N TYR A 75 -7.19 0.49 -2.83
CA TYR A 75 -8.17 -0.03 -1.87
C TYR A 75 -7.45 -0.68 -0.70
N GLY A 76 -8.03 -0.53 0.49
CA GLY A 76 -7.67 -1.31 1.67
C GLY A 76 -8.87 -2.14 2.12
N CYS A 77 -8.66 -3.41 2.38
CA CYS A 77 -9.67 -4.31 2.90
C CYS A 77 -9.27 -4.67 4.34
N ILE A 78 -9.98 -4.12 5.32
CA ILE A 78 -9.55 -4.16 6.72
C ILE A 78 -10.67 -4.69 7.57
N THR A 79 -10.36 -5.58 8.53
CA THR A 79 -11.32 -5.98 9.56
C THR A 79 -11.79 -4.72 10.29
N ALA A 80 -13.11 -4.51 10.35
CA ALA A 80 -13.68 -3.26 10.85
C ALA A 80 -13.27 -2.93 12.29
N GLU A 81 -13.00 -3.93 13.11
CA GLU A 81 -12.56 -3.75 14.50
C GLU A 81 -11.05 -3.47 14.65
N ASN A 82 -10.29 -3.56 13.57
CA ASN A 82 -8.87 -3.19 13.59
C ASN A 82 -8.72 -1.66 13.52
N HIS A 83 -9.07 -1.01 14.61
CA HIS A 83 -9.12 0.45 14.71
C HIS A 83 -7.79 1.15 14.40
N PRO A 84 -6.63 0.64 14.85
CA PRO A 84 -5.36 1.27 14.48
C PRO A 84 -5.12 1.30 12.97
N SER A 85 -5.42 0.21 12.27
CA SER A 85 -5.24 0.13 10.82
C SER A 85 -6.22 1.06 10.09
N VAL A 86 -7.49 1.07 10.51
CA VAL A 86 -8.49 1.97 9.93
C VAL A 86 -8.07 3.43 10.12
N ALA A 87 -7.60 3.80 11.30
CA ALA A 87 -7.16 5.16 11.60
C ALA A 87 -5.95 5.55 10.74
N MET A 88 -4.99 4.66 10.57
CA MET A 88 -3.82 4.91 9.72
C MET A 88 -4.24 5.15 8.26
N HIS A 89 -5.13 4.32 7.73
CA HIS A 89 -5.59 4.49 6.35
C HIS A 89 -6.33 5.81 6.16
N ARG A 90 -7.20 6.18 7.11
CA ARG A 90 -7.89 7.49 7.07
C ARG A 90 -6.90 8.65 7.11
N ALA A 91 -5.87 8.56 7.95
CA ALA A 91 -4.83 9.58 8.03
C ALA A 91 -4.05 9.71 6.71
N LEU A 92 -3.96 8.64 5.92
CA LEU A 92 -3.31 8.64 4.61
C LEU A 92 -4.25 9.03 3.47
N GLY A 93 -5.47 9.45 3.79
CA GLY A 93 -6.41 9.98 2.81
C GLY A 93 -7.40 8.97 2.24
N PHE A 94 -7.48 7.77 2.81
CA PHE A 94 -8.51 6.81 2.42
C PHE A 94 -9.87 7.22 2.98
N ALA A 95 -10.91 7.00 2.19
CA ALA A 95 -12.30 7.19 2.60
C ALA A 95 -13.03 5.85 2.62
N GLU A 96 -14.10 5.77 3.39
CA GLU A 96 -14.92 4.56 3.45
C GLU A 96 -15.64 4.33 2.13
N GLY A 97 -15.45 3.13 1.57
CA GLY A 97 -16.13 2.69 0.34
C GLY A 97 -17.30 1.75 0.60
N GLY A 98 -17.22 0.95 1.66
CA GLY A 98 -18.30 0.06 2.01
C GLY A 98 -17.98 -0.81 3.22
N LEU A 99 -19.03 -1.23 3.93
CA LEU A 99 -18.94 -2.16 5.05
C LEU A 99 -19.63 -3.47 4.65
N PHE A 100 -18.87 -4.57 4.71
CA PHE A 100 -19.39 -5.90 4.44
C PHE A 100 -19.50 -6.64 5.76
N ARG A 101 -20.74 -6.96 6.15
CA ARG A 101 -21.01 -7.63 7.42
C ARG A 101 -20.81 -9.13 7.30
N ASN A 102 -20.24 -9.71 8.37
CA ASN A 102 -20.03 -11.16 8.47
C ASN A 102 -19.29 -11.72 7.24
N ALA A 103 -18.32 -10.99 6.76
CA ALA A 103 -17.56 -11.34 5.56
C ALA A 103 -16.44 -12.34 5.84
N GLY A 104 -15.94 -12.41 7.07
CA GLY A 104 -14.89 -13.33 7.48
C GLY A 104 -15.24 -14.08 8.75
N TYR A 105 -14.69 -15.28 8.92
CA TYR A 105 -14.83 -16.05 10.15
C TYR A 105 -13.45 -16.37 10.71
N LYS A 106 -13.18 -15.91 11.94
CA LYS A 106 -11.86 -16.08 12.56
C LYS A 106 -12.00 -15.98 14.08
N PHE A 107 -11.20 -16.74 14.80
CA PHE A 107 -11.21 -16.76 16.26
C PHE A 107 -12.62 -17.06 16.84
N GLY A 108 -13.34 -17.97 16.21
CA GLY A 108 -14.65 -18.42 16.68
C GLY A 108 -15.79 -17.41 16.47
N ARG A 109 -15.61 -16.41 15.61
CA ARG A 109 -16.65 -15.39 15.39
C ARG A 109 -16.63 -14.84 13.96
N TRP A 110 -17.75 -14.30 13.54
CA TRP A 110 -17.89 -13.61 12.28
C TRP A 110 -17.35 -12.17 12.41
N LEU A 111 -16.68 -11.72 11.37
CA LEU A 111 -16.04 -10.42 11.33
C LEU A 111 -16.57 -9.58 10.18
N ASP A 112 -16.79 -8.30 10.47
CA ASP A 112 -17.12 -7.31 9.44
C ASP A 112 -15.84 -6.81 8.80
N VAL A 113 -15.93 -6.51 7.50
CA VAL A 113 -14.81 -6.00 6.71
C VAL A 113 -15.16 -4.63 6.16
N LEU A 114 -14.25 -3.70 6.38
CA LEU A 114 -14.36 -2.33 5.89
C LEU A 114 -13.49 -2.18 4.65
N TRP A 115 -14.11 -1.75 3.54
CA TRP A 115 -13.39 -1.37 2.34
C TRP A 115 -13.15 0.14 2.35
N LEU A 116 -11.89 0.52 2.22
CA LEU A 116 -11.44 1.91 2.14
C LEU A 116 -10.87 2.16 0.75
N GLU A 117 -11.03 3.36 0.22
CA GLU A 117 -10.57 3.72 -1.11
C GLU A 117 -9.85 5.07 -1.12
N LYS A 118 -8.90 5.22 -2.05
CA LYS A 118 -8.16 6.45 -2.23
C LYS A 118 -7.85 6.65 -3.70
N SER A 119 -8.11 7.87 -4.21
CA SER A 119 -7.68 8.26 -5.55
C SER A 119 -6.22 8.69 -5.53
N LEU A 120 -5.42 8.14 -6.44
CA LEU A 120 -4.01 8.54 -6.60
C LEU A 120 -3.85 9.67 -7.61
N GLU A 121 -4.66 9.67 -8.66
CA GLU A 121 -4.60 10.63 -9.76
C GLU A 121 -6.00 10.93 -10.27
N ALA A 122 -6.13 11.98 -11.08
CA ALA A 122 -7.39 12.35 -11.70
C ALA A 122 -7.91 11.27 -12.65
N TYR A 123 -9.22 11.15 -12.78
CA TYR A 123 -9.87 10.16 -13.63
C TYR A 123 -10.05 10.65 -15.06
N THR A 124 -8.93 10.93 -15.71
CA THR A 124 -8.86 11.19 -17.15
C THR A 124 -8.74 9.87 -17.90
N ASP A 125 -8.65 9.91 -19.22
CA ASP A 125 -8.39 8.71 -20.00
C ASP A 125 -7.09 8.07 -19.51
N PRO A 126 -7.12 6.77 -19.13
CA PRO A 126 -5.95 6.15 -18.54
C PRO A 126 -4.90 5.80 -19.58
N GLU A 127 -3.64 5.96 -19.19
CA GLU A 127 -2.54 5.40 -19.94
C GLU A 127 -2.52 3.88 -19.77
N PRO A 128 -1.91 3.13 -20.70
CA PRO A 128 -1.74 1.69 -20.51
C PRO A 128 -1.07 1.37 -19.19
N PHE A 129 -1.58 0.35 -18.48
CA PHE A 129 -0.95 -0.12 -17.26
C PHE A 129 0.42 -0.71 -17.57
N VAL A 130 1.44 -0.31 -16.79
CA VAL A 130 2.80 -0.79 -16.93
C VAL A 130 3.11 -1.77 -15.81
N PRO A 131 3.38 -3.05 -16.09
CA PRO A 131 3.83 -4.00 -15.07
C PRO A 131 5.09 -3.50 -14.36
N TYR A 132 5.17 -3.76 -13.06
CA TYR A 132 6.25 -3.24 -12.23
C TYR A 132 7.66 -3.55 -12.77
N PRO A 133 7.97 -4.78 -13.24
CA PRO A 133 9.30 -5.07 -13.79
C PRO A 133 9.64 -4.29 -15.05
N GLN A 134 8.65 -3.69 -15.72
CA GLN A 134 8.86 -2.91 -16.94
C GLN A 134 9.04 -1.41 -16.70
N LEU A 135 8.92 -0.95 -15.44
CA LEU A 135 9.20 0.44 -15.09
C LEU A 135 10.69 0.72 -15.27
N GLU A 136 11.01 1.97 -15.61
CA GLU A 136 12.40 2.38 -15.69
C GLU A 136 13.08 2.30 -14.32
N THR A 137 14.20 1.58 -14.26
CA THR A 137 14.96 1.35 -13.03
C THR A 137 15.33 2.64 -12.33
N SER A 138 15.72 3.67 -13.10
CA SER A 138 16.07 4.98 -12.55
C SER A 138 14.92 5.66 -11.81
N GLN A 139 13.68 5.54 -12.33
CA GLN A 139 12.50 6.10 -11.70
C GLN A 139 12.16 5.36 -10.41
N VAL A 140 12.26 4.04 -10.41
CA VAL A 140 12.02 3.21 -9.23
C VAL A 140 13.04 3.55 -8.13
N GLU A 141 14.31 3.61 -8.49
CA GLU A 141 15.39 3.94 -7.54
C GLU A 141 15.21 5.33 -6.93
N GLU A 142 14.80 6.31 -7.74
CA GLU A 142 14.53 7.66 -7.26
C GLU A 142 13.42 7.68 -6.20
N VAL A 143 12.33 6.95 -6.43
CA VAL A 143 11.24 6.84 -5.46
C VAL A 143 11.73 6.19 -4.17
N LEU A 144 12.41 5.05 -4.26
CA LEU A 144 12.89 4.32 -3.07
C LEU A 144 13.89 5.15 -2.28
N GLN A 145 14.77 5.86 -2.96
CA GLN A 145 15.76 6.73 -2.32
C GLN A 145 15.09 7.90 -1.59
N ARG A 146 14.10 8.54 -2.21
CA ARG A 146 13.34 9.64 -1.61
C ARG A 146 12.76 9.24 -0.27
N TRP A 147 12.11 8.09 -0.20
CA TRP A 147 11.46 7.63 1.02
C TRP A 147 12.45 7.12 2.06
N ASN A 148 13.60 6.56 1.64
CA ASN A 148 14.68 6.20 2.56
C ASN A 148 15.33 7.43 3.18
N GLN A 149 15.52 8.51 2.40
CA GLN A 149 16.08 9.76 2.89
C GLN A 149 15.19 10.40 3.95
N VAL A 150 13.88 10.41 3.75
CA VAL A 150 12.91 10.90 4.75
C VAL A 150 13.06 10.11 6.04
N ALA A 151 13.22 8.79 5.96
CA ALA A 151 13.44 7.94 7.13
C ALA A 151 14.76 8.28 7.84
N SER A 152 15.80 8.63 7.11
CA SER A 152 17.11 8.98 7.69
C SER A 152 17.08 10.33 8.42
N CYS A 153 16.34 11.30 7.88
CA CYS A 153 16.23 12.63 8.48
C CYS A 153 15.54 12.64 9.84
N GLU A 154 14.67 11.67 10.09
CA GLU A 154 13.96 11.57 11.37
C GLU A 154 14.79 10.93 12.49
N LYS A 155 15.97 10.41 12.17
CA LYS A 155 16.87 9.76 13.14
C LYS A 155 17.90 10.71 13.74
N THR A 156 18.01 11.89 13.21
CA THR A 156 18.91 12.93 13.71
C THR A 156 18.20 13.92 14.61
#